data_07bf9ed38f726e2213ba5cb230eb126a
#
_entry.id   07bf9ed38f726e2213ba5cb230eb126a
#
_cell.length_a   1.000
_cell.length_b   1.000
_cell.length_c   1.000
_cell.angle_alpha   90.00
_cell.angle_beta   90.00
_cell.angle_gamma   90.00
#
_symmetry.space_group_name_H-M   'P 1'
#
loop_
_entity.id
_entity.type
_entity.pdbx_description
1 polymer ?
#
loop_
_entity_poly.entity_id
_entity_poly.type
_entity_poly.pdbx_seq_one_letter_code
_entity_poly.pdbx_strand_id
1 'polypeptide(L)'
;MCKKFCDLLIARCPHLEELDLCGTSTVPADIHFVVDGRWPKLRKLSLGDVSIDLFPLVSGEKRPFITFLEEHPAIDSLSLSRRTIQPHHLSTLSPAALEHLASFSGTLHQLQAIPQLHQQMKSVTLCDAVELREITLPNVASLLRNLVSLIELKITFTLHSVYDSGNLLGSLIQSCPKLRHLELTCKHKPSFQLVSIQLQPFYLLLS
;
A
#
# COMPACT_ATOMS: atom_id res chain seq x y z
N MET A 1 7.58 21.22 -1.12
CA MET A 1 8.65 21.21 -0.09
C MET A 1 9.88 21.95 -0.64
N CYS A 2 10.61 22.70 0.18
CA CYS A 2 11.75 23.50 -0.33
C CYS A 2 12.95 22.60 -0.61
N LYS A 3 13.60 22.75 -1.78
CA LYS A 3 14.84 22.02 -2.15
C LYS A 3 15.89 22.06 -1.03
N LYS A 4 16.09 23.23 -0.42
CA LYS A 4 17.04 23.37 0.69
C LYS A 4 16.77 22.44 1.87
N PHE A 5 15.51 22.11 2.15
CA PHE A 5 15.17 21.16 3.22
C PHE A 5 15.60 19.74 2.83
N CYS A 6 15.33 19.34 1.59
CA CYS A 6 15.75 18.01 1.10
C CYS A 6 17.29 17.90 1.08
N ASP A 7 18.00 18.92 0.59
CA ASP A 7 19.45 18.95 0.57
C ASP A 7 20.03 18.82 2.00
N LEU A 8 19.42 19.50 2.99
CA LEU A 8 19.83 19.38 4.39
C LEU A 8 19.53 18.00 4.96
N LEU A 9 18.37 17.43 4.66
CA LEU A 9 17.98 16.09 5.11
C LEU A 9 18.99 15.04 4.58
N ILE A 10 19.31 15.11 3.28
CA ILE A 10 20.27 14.22 2.63
C ILE A 10 21.66 14.38 3.27
N ALA A 11 22.12 15.61 3.46
CA ALA A 11 23.47 15.89 3.97
C ALA A 11 23.63 15.57 5.48
N ARG A 12 22.58 15.73 6.27
CA ARG A 12 22.67 15.64 7.73
C ARG A 12 22.16 14.33 8.32
N CYS A 13 21.37 13.56 7.55
CA CYS A 13 20.75 12.33 8.02
C CYS A 13 21.12 11.13 7.15
N PRO A 14 22.43 10.78 6.94
CA PRO A 14 22.82 9.68 6.05
C PRO A 14 22.39 8.30 6.54
N HIS A 15 22.02 8.17 7.81
CA HIS A 15 21.57 6.92 8.44
C HIS A 15 20.07 6.90 8.72
N LEU A 16 19.30 7.67 7.93
CA LEU A 16 17.85 7.71 8.07
C LEU A 16 17.24 6.32 7.87
N GLU A 17 16.44 5.86 8.82
CA GLU A 17 15.75 4.56 8.78
C GLU A 17 14.26 4.70 8.47
N GLU A 18 13.67 5.82 8.85
CA GLU A 18 12.25 6.09 8.64
C GLU A 18 12.07 7.49 8.07
N LEU A 19 11.32 7.61 6.98
CA LEU A 19 10.95 8.88 6.36
C LEU A 19 9.44 8.92 6.19
N ASP A 20 8.80 9.85 6.89
CA ASP A 20 7.38 10.14 6.77
C ASP A 20 7.18 11.58 6.30
N LEU A 21 6.58 11.73 5.13
CA LEU A 21 6.28 13.02 4.52
C LEU A 21 4.80 13.09 4.20
N CYS A 22 4.08 13.91 4.95
CA CYS A 22 2.64 14.09 4.75
C CYS A 22 2.34 15.54 4.36
N GLY A 23 1.64 15.72 3.25
CA GLY A 23 1.08 17.01 2.86
C GLY A 23 -0.23 17.27 3.61
N THR A 24 -0.41 18.50 4.06
CA THR A 24 -1.64 18.94 4.74
C THR A 24 -2.51 19.86 3.87
N SER A 25 -2.08 20.09 2.63
CA SER A 25 -2.74 21.01 1.70
C SER A 25 -3.71 20.26 0.78
N THR A 26 -4.73 20.98 0.30
CA THR A 26 -5.63 20.50 -0.78
C THR A 26 -4.90 20.25 -2.10
N VAL A 27 -3.74 20.89 -2.28
CA VAL A 27 -2.85 20.66 -3.42
C VAL A 27 -1.67 19.81 -2.94
N PRO A 28 -1.37 18.67 -3.59
CA PRO A 28 -0.24 17.82 -3.21
C PRO A 28 1.07 18.63 -3.23
N ALA A 29 1.86 18.50 -2.15
CA ALA A 29 3.18 19.10 -2.13
C ALA A 29 4.12 18.33 -3.08
N ASP A 30 4.85 19.07 -3.91
CA ASP A 30 5.91 18.50 -4.73
C ASP A 30 7.12 18.14 -3.87
N ILE A 31 7.55 16.90 -3.95
CA ILE A 31 8.69 16.36 -3.20
C ILE A 31 9.71 15.66 -4.09
N HIS A 32 9.74 15.98 -5.40
CA HIS A 32 10.64 15.31 -6.34
C HIS A 32 12.11 15.31 -5.91
N PHE A 33 12.57 16.29 -5.13
CA PHE A 33 13.95 16.30 -4.62
C PHE A 33 14.27 15.18 -3.61
N VAL A 34 13.27 14.52 -3.05
CA VAL A 34 13.49 13.39 -2.14
C VAL A 34 14.12 12.20 -2.87
N VAL A 35 13.83 12.03 -4.16
CA VAL A 35 14.36 10.93 -4.96
C VAL A 35 15.87 11.02 -5.22
N ASP A 36 16.47 12.20 -4.96
CA ASP A 36 17.93 12.38 -5.02
C ASP A 36 18.64 11.83 -3.77
N GLY A 37 17.87 11.53 -2.70
CA GLY A 37 18.40 11.00 -1.45
C GLY A 37 18.92 9.57 -1.59
N ARG A 38 19.96 9.26 -0.80
CA ARG A 38 20.53 7.92 -0.71
C ARG A 38 20.65 7.55 0.76
N TRP A 39 19.72 6.72 1.23
CA TRP A 39 19.64 6.26 2.61
C TRP A 39 19.69 4.74 2.67
N PRO A 40 20.91 4.15 2.73
CA PRO A 40 21.04 2.68 2.65
C PRO A 40 20.38 1.92 3.80
N LYS A 41 20.01 2.61 4.89
CA LYS A 41 19.30 2.04 6.03
C LYS A 41 17.82 2.34 6.05
N LEU A 42 17.28 2.98 5.01
CA LEU A 42 15.86 3.34 4.96
C LEU A 42 15.01 2.07 4.92
N ARG A 43 14.20 1.89 5.96
CA ARG A 43 13.31 0.75 6.13
C ARG A 43 11.84 1.12 5.97
N LYS A 44 11.47 2.31 6.39
CA LYS A 44 10.09 2.78 6.29
C LYS A 44 10.01 4.06 5.48
N LEU A 45 9.18 4.02 4.46
CA LEU A 45 8.87 5.17 3.63
C LEU A 45 7.35 5.40 3.61
N SER A 46 6.93 6.56 4.09
CA SER A 46 5.52 6.98 4.10
C SER A 46 5.38 8.31 3.35
N LEU A 47 4.52 8.33 2.34
CA LEU A 47 4.28 9.48 1.47
C LEU A 47 2.77 9.74 1.38
N GLY A 48 2.26 10.61 2.26
CA GLY A 48 0.85 10.99 2.33
C GLY A 48 0.59 12.34 1.66
N ASP A 49 -0.41 12.39 0.78
CA ASP A 49 -0.86 13.61 0.06
C ASP A 49 0.26 14.48 -0.54
N VAL A 50 1.32 13.83 -1.00
CA VAL A 50 2.42 14.42 -1.74
C VAL A 50 2.46 13.85 -3.14
N SER A 51 3.02 14.57 -4.09
CA SER A 51 3.21 14.12 -5.47
C SER A 51 4.69 14.09 -5.83
N ILE A 52 5.10 13.02 -6.49
CA ILE A 52 6.46 12.84 -7.01
C ILE A 52 6.46 12.95 -8.54
N ASP A 53 5.29 12.83 -9.17
CA ASP A 53 5.11 12.69 -10.61
C ASP A 53 4.61 13.96 -11.31
N LEU A 54 4.92 15.15 -10.79
CA LEU A 54 4.41 16.40 -11.36
C LEU A 54 5.05 16.77 -12.71
N PHE A 55 6.16 16.17 -13.08
CA PHE A 55 6.84 16.50 -14.33
C PHE A 55 6.56 15.46 -15.42
N PRO A 56 6.21 15.91 -16.63
CA PRO A 56 6.12 15.02 -17.76
C PRO A 56 7.51 14.43 -18.06
N LEU A 57 7.57 13.10 -18.19
CA LEU A 57 8.78 12.43 -18.67
C LEU A 57 8.74 12.32 -20.18
N VAL A 58 9.92 12.25 -20.77
CA VAL A 58 10.07 11.80 -22.15
C VAL A 58 9.59 10.36 -22.23
N SER A 59 8.86 10.04 -23.30
CA SER A 59 8.27 8.71 -23.49
C SER A 59 9.34 7.62 -23.42
N GLY A 60 9.14 6.66 -22.51
CA GLY A 60 10.04 5.51 -22.33
C GLY A 60 11.04 5.63 -21.18
N GLU A 61 11.17 6.77 -20.52
CA GLU A 61 12.01 6.91 -19.33
C GLU A 61 11.34 6.35 -18.08
N LYS A 62 12.13 5.67 -17.25
CA LYS A 62 11.71 5.20 -15.93
C LYS A 62 11.56 6.38 -14.97
N ARG A 63 10.49 6.40 -14.18
CA ARG A 63 10.30 7.45 -13.18
C ARG A 63 11.41 7.47 -12.13
N PRO A 64 11.94 8.65 -11.77
CA PRO A 64 12.99 8.77 -10.75
C PRO A 64 12.62 8.11 -9.41
N PHE A 65 11.35 8.15 -9.03
CA PHE A 65 10.88 7.48 -7.82
C PHE A 65 10.97 5.96 -7.90
N ILE A 66 10.77 5.36 -9.06
CA ILE A 66 10.95 3.91 -9.24
C ILE A 66 12.43 3.54 -9.06
N THR A 67 13.33 4.31 -9.66
CA THR A 67 14.78 4.16 -9.48
C THR A 67 15.16 4.31 -8.00
N PHE A 68 14.60 5.32 -7.32
CA PHE A 68 14.79 5.52 -5.89
C PHE A 68 14.37 4.28 -5.07
N LEU A 69 13.20 3.70 -5.33
CA LEU A 69 12.74 2.47 -4.64
C LEU A 69 13.70 1.29 -4.89
N GLU A 70 14.22 1.15 -6.11
CA GLU A 70 15.16 0.08 -6.47
C GLU A 70 16.53 0.24 -5.79
N GLU A 71 16.93 1.46 -5.51
CA GLU A 71 18.18 1.77 -4.81
C GLU A 71 18.07 1.68 -3.28
N HIS A 72 16.85 1.43 -2.75
CA HIS A 72 16.59 1.27 -1.32
C HIS A 72 16.00 -0.12 -0.99
N PRO A 73 16.76 -1.20 -1.21
CA PRO A 73 16.27 -2.58 -1.03
C PRO A 73 15.93 -2.92 0.42
N ALA A 74 16.42 -2.15 1.39
CA ALA A 74 16.14 -2.36 2.81
C ALA A 74 14.72 -1.93 3.24
N ILE A 75 13.93 -1.31 2.35
CA ILE A 75 12.57 -0.89 2.66
C ILE A 75 11.70 -2.12 2.93
N ASP A 76 11.21 -2.22 4.17
CA ASP A 76 10.28 -3.25 4.63
C ASP A 76 8.84 -2.74 4.79
N SER A 77 8.64 -1.42 4.83
CA SER A 77 7.34 -0.78 4.93
C SER A 77 7.22 0.40 3.96
N LEU A 78 6.21 0.34 3.07
CA LEU A 78 5.93 1.37 2.08
C LEU A 78 4.49 1.84 2.20
N SER A 79 4.30 3.13 2.43
CA SER A 79 2.99 3.78 2.48
C SER A 79 2.89 4.87 1.41
N LEU A 80 1.91 4.75 0.54
CA LEU A 80 1.66 5.66 -0.57
C LEU A 80 0.22 6.17 -0.53
N SER A 81 0.01 7.45 -0.78
CA SER A 81 -1.32 7.97 -1.05
C SER A 81 -1.72 7.74 -2.51
N ARG A 82 -3.01 7.93 -2.81
CA ARG A 82 -3.53 7.88 -4.18
C ARG A 82 -2.81 8.85 -5.12
N ARG A 83 -2.33 9.98 -4.59
CA ARG A 83 -1.74 11.07 -5.38
C ARG A 83 -0.22 10.96 -5.52
N THR A 84 0.42 10.07 -4.75
CA THR A 84 1.88 9.97 -4.72
C THR A 84 2.44 9.52 -6.05
N ILE A 85 1.93 8.43 -6.60
CA ILE A 85 2.38 7.84 -7.87
C ILE A 85 1.25 7.07 -8.54
N GLN A 86 1.19 7.12 -9.86
CA GLN A 86 0.22 6.36 -10.65
C GLN A 86 0.57 4.86 -10.69
N PRO A 87 -0.43 3.97 -10.65
CA PRO A 87 -0.21 2.52 -10.63
C PRO A 87 0.65 2.00 -11.78
N HIS A 88 0.45 2.52 -13.00
CA HIS A 88 1.20 2.09 -14.17
C HIS A 88 2.71 2.41 -14.09
N HIS A 89 3.13 3.39 -13.28
CA HIS A 89 4.56 3.61 -13.02
C HIS A 89 5.11 2.57 -12.05
N LEU A 90 4.34 2.17 -11.03
CA LEU A 90 4.75 1.11 -10.10
C LEU A 90 4.95 -0.24 -10.81
N SER A 91 4.20 -0.51 -11.89
CA SER A 91 4.37 -1.74 -12.67
C SER A 91 5.72 -1.84 -13.38
N THR A 92 6.48 -0.75 -13.48
CA THR A 92 7.84 -0.75 -14.04
C THR A 92 8.94 -1.07 -13.02
N LEU A 93 8.55 -1.30 -11.75
CA LEU A 93 9.47 -1.71 -10.69
C LEU A 93 10.12 -3.06 -11.02
N SER A 94 11.43 -3.14 -10.86
CA SER A 94 12.17 -4.39 -11.08
C SER A 94 11.65 -5.52 -10.18
N PRO A 95 11.54 -6.76 -10.66
CA PRO A 95 11.13 -7.91 -9.85
C PRO A 95 12.00 -8.15 -8.62
N ALA A 96 13.28 -7.75 -8.66
CA ALA A 96 14.23 -7.88 -7.55
C ALA A 96 14.19 -6.68 -6.59
N ALA A 97 13.37 -5.66 -6.87
CA ALA A 97 13.27 -4.50 -5.99
C ALA A 97 12.40 -4.81 -4.77
N LEU A 98 12.72 -4.18 -3.64
CA LEU A 98 11.93 -4.26 -2.41
C LEU A 98 11.67 -5.71 -1.93
N GLU A 99 12.66 -6.58 -2.06
CA GLU A 99 12.55 -8.01 -1.67
C GLU A 99 12.21 -8.23 -0.19
N HIS A 100 12.39 -7.21 0.64
CA HIS A 100 12.06 -7.25 2.07
C HIS A 100 10.72 -6.60 2.43
N LEU A 101 9.95 -6.12 1.43
CA LEU A 101 8.70 -5.41 1.66
C LEU A 101 7.66 -6.31 2.34
N ALA A 102 7.45 -6.09 3.64
CA ALA A 102 6.51 -6.83 4.47
C ALA A 102 5.20 -6.08 4.71
N SER A 103 5.22 -4.74 4.66
CA SER A 103 4.06 -3.89 4.92
C SER A 103 3.82 -2.93 3.75
N PHE A 104 2.60 -2.94 3.24
CA PHE A 104 2.17 -2.03 2.18
C PHE A 104 0.90 -1.27 2.57
N SER A 105 0.91 0.04 2.38
CA SER A 105 -0.26 0.89 2.50
C SER A 105 -0.43 1.70 1.22
N GLY A 106 -1.60 1.63 0.59
CA GLY A 106 -1.84 2.31 -0.68
C GLY A 106 -3.23 2.04 -1.24
N THR A 107 -3.43 2.34 -2.52
CA THR A 107 -4.69 2.02 -3.21
C THR A 107 -4.69 0.57 -3.70
N LEU A 108 -5.88 0.04 -3.97
CA LEU A 108 -6.03 -1.29 -4.57
C LEU A 108 -5.29 -1.40 -5.90
N HIS A 109 -5.36 -0.36 -6.74
CA HIS A 109 -4.69 -0.35 -8.05
C HIS A 109 -3.16 -0.29 -7.93
N GLN A 110 -2.63 0.41 -6.92
CA GLN A 110 -1.19 0.41 -6.65
C GLN A 110 -0.74 -0.99 -6.20
N LEU A 111 -1.50 -1.66 -5.34
CA LEU A 111 -1.21 -3.04 -4.93
C LEU A 111 -1.25 -4.00 -6.12
N GLN A 112 -2.24 -3.88 -7.02
CA GLN A 112 -2.33 -4.67 -8.25
C GLN A 112 -1.14 -4.47 -9.20
N ALA A 113 -0.52 -3.29 -9.16
CA ALA A 113 0.61 -2.95 -10.03
C ALA A 113 1.94 -3.60 -9.63
N ILE A 114 2.03 -4.21 -8.43
CA ILE A 114 3.25 -4.82 -7.89
C ILE A 114 3.07 -6.31 -7.55
N PRO A 115 2.61 -7.15 -8.48
CA PRO A 115 2.26 -8.54 -8.19
C PRO A 115 3.47 -9.39 -7.73
N GLN A 116 4.68 -9.03 -8.14
CA GLN A 116 5.93 -9.70 -7.76
C GLN A 116 6.21 -9.62 -6.25
N LEU A 117 5.62 -8.65 -5.53
CA LEU A 117 5.82 -8.45 -4.10
C LEU A 117 4.74 -9.11 -3.22
N HIS A 118 3.67 -9.64 -3.81
CA HIS A 118 2.51 -10.14 -3.06
C HIS A 118 2.84 -11.27 -2.09
N GLN A 119 3.76 -12.17 -2.47
CA GLN A 119 4.03 -13.37 -1.67
C GLN A 119 4.69 -13.08 -0.32
N GLN A 120 5.42 -11.98 -0.23
CA GLN A 120 6.17 -11.61 0.98
C GLN A 120 5.40 -10.67 1.92
N MET A 121 4.32 -10.04 1.43
CA MET A 121 3.54 -9.08 2.21
C MET A 121 2.82 -9.73 3.39
N LYS A 122 3.03 -9.18 4.58
CA LYS A 122 2.41 -9.61 5.83
C LYS A 122 1.30 -8.68 6.30
N SER A 123 1.40 -7.40 5.99
CA SER A 123 0.42 -6.37 6.36
C SER A 123 0.05 -5.54 5.13
N VAL A 124 -1.25 -5.39 4.88
CA VAL A 124 -1.78 -4.57 3.79
C VAL A 124 -2.88 -3.66 4.31
N THR A 125 -2.71 -2.35 4.05
CA THR A 125 -3.72 -1.33 4.31
C THR A 125 -4.18 -0.69 3.02
N LEU A 126 -5.47 -0.80 2.68
CA LEU A 126 -6.03 -0.09 1.53
C LEU A 126 -6.58 1.26 1.99
N CYS A 127 -5.93 2.34 1.55
CA CYS A 127 -6.23 3.71 1.98
C CYS A 127 -7.54 4.23 1.42
N ASP A 128 -7.89 3.82 0.18
CA ASP A 128 -9.12 4.22 -0.48
C ASP A 128 -10.21 3.18 -0.25
N ALA A 129 -11.46 3.67 -0.17
CA ALA A 129 -12.59 2.77 -0.14
C ALA A 129 -12.71 2.02 -1.48
N VAL A 130 -12.81 0.71 -1.41
CA VAL A 130 -13.05 -0.15 -2.57
C VAL A 130 -14.53 -0.07 -2.93
N GLU A 131 -14.84 0.52 -4.09
CA GLU A 131 -16.20 0.58 -4.60
C GLU A 131 -16.55 -0.72 -5.32
N LEU A 132 -17.49 -1.49 -4.75
CA LEU A 132 -17.88 -2.80 -5.32
C LEU A 132 -18.59 -2.70 -6.67
N ARG A 133 -19.01 -1.49 -7.09
CA ARG A 133 -19.55 -1.30 -8.45
C ARG A 133 -18.50 -1.40 -9.55
N GLU A 134 -17.28 -0.92 -9.27
CA GLU A 134 -16.19 -0.87 -10.25
C GLU A 134 -15.34 -2.14 -10.20
N ILE A 135 -15.18 -2.68 -9.00
CA ILE A 135 -14.34 -3.85 -8.75
C ILE A 135 -15.22 -4.94 -8.17
N THR A 136 -15.45 -5.98 -8.94
CA THR A 136 -16.23 -7.12 -8.47
C THR A 136 -15.51 -7.82 -7.31
N LEU A 137 -16.27 -8.30 -6.33
CA LEU A 137 -15.76 -9.05 -5.20
C LEU A 137 -14.80 -10.21 -5.61
N PRO A 138 -15.04 -10.97 -6.69
CA PRO A 138 -14.11 -11.96 -7.19
C PRO A 138 -12.72 -11.43 -7.53
N ASN A 139 -12.61 -10.21 -8.07
CA ASN A 139 -11.31 -9.62 -8.41
C ASN A 139 -10.51 -9.27 -7.14
N VAL A 140 -11.17 -8.72 -6.13
CA VAL A 140 -10.55 -8.45 -4.83
C VAL A 140 -10.10 -9.75 -4.17
N ALA A 141 -10.98 -10.76 -4.13
CA ALA A 141 -10.68 -12.07 -3.57
C ALA A 141 -9.52 -12.77 -4.31
N SER A 142 -9.45 -12.64 -5.64
CA SER A 142 -8.35 -13.17 -6.44
C SER A 142 -7.02 -12.48 -6.10
N LEU A 143 -7.02 -11.15 -5.97
CA LEU A 143 -5.83 -10.41 -5.54
C LEU A 143 -5.37 -10.85 -4.15
N LEU A 144 -6.29 -10.95 -3.19
CA LEU A 144 -5.97 -11.33 -1.82
C LEU A 144 -5.43 -12.77 -1.71
N ARG A 145 -5.88 -13.70 -2.56
CA ARG A 145 -5.33 -15.07 -2.62
C ARG A 145 -3.84 -15.10 -2.99
N ASN A 146 -3.35 -14.11 -3.73
CA ASN A 146 -1.94 -14.01 -4.08
C ASN A 146 -1.09 -13.54 -2.89
N LEU A 147 -1.69 -12.95 -1.86
CA LEU A 147 -1.04 -12.49 -0.64
C LEU A 147 -0.90 -13.64 0.37
N VAL A 148 -0.18 -14.70 -0.01
CA VAL A 148 -0.10 -15.97 0.74
C VAL A 148 0.50 -15.85 2.15
N SER A 149 1.19 -14.76 2.44
CA SER A 149 1.82 -14.48 3.74
C SER A 149 1.06 -13.45 4.57
N LEU A 150 -0.13 -13.01 4.10
CA LEU A 150 -0.90 -11.94 4.73
C LEU A 150 -1.39 -12.33 6.12
N ILE A 151 -1.02 -11.50 7.11
CA ILE A 151 -1.39 -11.65 8.53
C ILE A 151 -2.38 -10.55 8.94
N GLU A 152 -2.21 -9.36 8.37
CA GLU A 152 -2.99 -8.18 8.71
C GLU A 152 -3.57 -7.54 7.45
N LEU A 153 -4.88 -7.30 7.45
CA LEU A 153 -5.59 -6.62 6.38
C LEU A 153 -6.45 -5.50 6.95
N LYS A 154 -6.24 -4.30 6.43
CA LYS A 154 -7.08 -3.14 6.69
C LYS A 154 -7.71 -2.67 5.38
N ILE A 155 -9.04 -2.72 5.30
CA ILE A 155 -9.75 -2.41 4.06
C ILE A 155 -11.07 -1.69 4.35
N THR A 156 -11.35 -0.69 3.52
CA THR A 156 -12.62 0.05 3.56
C THR A 156 -13.41 -0.27 2.29
N PHE A 157 -14.68 -0.60 2.44
CA PHE A 157 -15.61 -0.81 1.32
C PHE A 157 -16.71 0.25 1.28
N THR A 158 -17.13 0.56 0.06
CA THR A 158 -18.38 1.24 -0.20
C THR A 158 -19.38 0.21 -0.73
N LEU A 159 -20.35 -0.19 0.11
CA LEU A 159 -21.39 -1.15 -0.26
C LEU A 159 -22.60 -0.41 -0.80
N HIS A 160 -23.11 -0.84 -1.95
CA HIS A 160 -24.31 -0.25 -2.58
C HIS A 160 -25.57 -1.07 -2.31
N SER A 161 -25.46 -2.32 -1.87
CA SER A 161 -26.58 -3.17 -1.49
C SER A 161 -26.31 -4.00 -0.23
N VAL A 162 -27.37 -4.38 0.47
CA VAL A 162 -27.28 -5.25 1.66
C VAL A 162 -26.81 -6.67 1.31
N TYR A 163 -27.04 -7.10 0.07
CA TYR A 163 -26.68 -8.44 -0.40
C TYR A 163 -25.16 -8.64 -0.56
N ASP A 164 -24.40 -7.55 -0.73
CA ASP A 164 -22.94 -7.65 -0.94
C ASP A 164 -22.20 -8.01 0.35
N SER A 165 -22.80 -7.78 1.52
CA SER A 165 -22.13 -7.89 2.81
C SER A 165 -21.88 -9.34 3.26
N GLY A 166 -22.84 -10.24 3.06
CA GLY A 166 -22.74 -11.63 3.53
C GLY A 166 -21.68 -12.44 2.78
N ASN A 167 -21.59 -12.25 1.47
CA ASN A 167 -20.60 -12.91 0.64
C ASN A 167 -19.20 -12.31 0.76
N LEU A 168 -19.11 -11.01 1.10
CA LEU A 168 -17.85 -10.29 1.21
C LEU A 168 -16.95 -10.89 2.28
N LEU A 169 -17.45 -10.99 3.51
CA LEU A 169 -16.65 -11.48 4.65
C LEU A 169 -16.19 -12.92 4.44
N GLY A 170 -17.10 -13.78 3.98
CA GLY A 170 -16.77 -15.18 3.65
C GLY A 170 -15.67 -15.27 2.59
N SER A 171 -15.78 -14.50 1.51
CA SER A 171 -14.79 -14.48 0.44
C SER A 171 -13.43 -13.93 0.89
N LEU A 172 -13.40 -12.92 1.75
CA LEU A 172 -12.16 -12.36 2.32
C LEU A 172 -11.45 -13.39 3.19
N ILE A 173 -12.17 -14.02 4.12
CA ILE A 173 -11.61 -15.03 5.04
C ILE A 173 -11.07 -16.24 4.26
N GLN A 174 -11.82 -16.73 3.27
CA GLN A 174 -11.39 -17.85 2.43
C GLN A 174 -10.16 -17.52 1.58
N SER A 175 -10.00 -16.24 1.20
CA SER A 175 -8.87 -15.79 0.39
C SER A 175 -7.58 -15.60 1.18
N CYS A 176 -7.65 -15.43 2.50
CA CYS A 176 -6.52 -15.10 3.35
C CYS A 176 -6.37 -16.08 4.52
N PRO A 177 -5.92 -17.33 4.31
CA PRO A 177 -5.92 -18.37 5.34
C PRO A 177 -5.01 -18.12 6.53
N LYS A 178 -4.00 -17.22 6.39
CA LYS A 178 -3.09 -16.84 7.47
C LYS A 178 -3.48 -15.57 8.19
N LEU A 179 -4.62 -14.96 7.82
CA LEU A 179 -5.07 -13.69 8.38
C LEU A 179 -5.36 -13.84 9.88
N ARG A 180 -4.80 -12.92 10.67
CA ARG A 180 -5.00 -12.84 12.13
C ARG A 180 -5.69 -11.55 12.55
N HIS A 181 -5.47 -10.48 11.78
CA HIS A 181 -6.04 -9.17 12.05
C HIS A 181 -6.79 -8.68 10.83
N LEU A 182 -8.08 -8.44 10.98
CA LEU A 182 -8.93 -7.86 9.93
C LEU A 182 -9.60 -6.61 10.49
N GLU A 183 -9.27 -5.47 9.90
CA GLU A 183 -10.01 -4.21 10.11
C GLU A 183 -10.84 -3.94 8.86
N LEU A 184 -12.15 -4.03 9.02
CA LEU A 184 -13.11 -3.84 7.96
C LEU A 184 -13.97 -2.62 8.25
N THR A 185 -13.90 -1.61 7.39
CA THR A 185 -14.74 -0.43 7.47
C THR A 185 -15.72 -0.39 6.29
N CYS A 186 -17.00 -0.17 6.56
CA CYS A 186 -18.02 0.03 5.52
C CYS A 186 -18.46 1.49 5.52
N LYS A 187 -18.33 2.16 4.36
CA LYS A 187 -18.91 3.49 4.11
C LYS A 187 -20.29 3.30 3.47
N HIS A 188 -21.28 4.05 3.99
CA HIS A 188 -22.66 4.09 3.45
C HIS A 188 -23.47 2.79 3.53
N LYS A 189 -23.91 2.45 4.68
CA LYS A 189 -25.21 1.96 5.17
C LYS A 189 -25.08 1.32 6.54
N PRO A 190 -26.06 1.47 7.42
CA PRO A 190 -25.90 1.32 8.86
C PRO A 190 -25.91 -0.10 9.41
N SER A 191 -25.72 -1.12 8.61
CA SER A 191 -25.77 -2.52 9.09
C SER A 191 -24.43 -3.08 9.56
N PHE A 192 -23.32 -2.39 9.35
CA PHE A 192 -22.04 -2.77 9.90
C PHE A 192 -21.41 -1.59 10.66
N GLN A 193 -21.43 -1.68 11.96
CA GLN A 193 -20.52 -0.94 12.82
C GLN A 193 -19.11 -1.53 12.60
N LEU A 194 -18.11 -0.71 12.79
CA LEU A 194 -16.70 -1.08 12.78
C LEU A 194 -16.52 -2.40 13.54
N VAL A 195 -16.18 -3.48 12.83
CA VAL A 195 -15.87 -4.76 13.45
C VAL A 195 -14.38 -4.99 13.29
N SER A 196 -13.65 -4.74 14.36
CA SER A 196 -12.29 -5.27 14.50
C SER A 196 -12.43 -6.72 14.95
N ILE A 197 -12.24 -7.65 14.04
CA ILE A 197 -12.29 -9.08 14.36
C ILE A 197 -10.84 -9.54 14.56
N GLN A 198 -10.48 -9.82 15.80
CA GLN A 198 -9.26 -10.52 16.11
C GLN A 198 -9.51 -12.01 15.90
N LEU A 199 -9.05 -12.55 14.77
CA LEU A 199 -9.15 -13.96 14.47
C LEU A 199 -8.11 -14.69 15.33
N GLN A 200 -8.58 -15.34 16.40
CA GLN A 200 -7.73 -16.28 17.13
C GLN A 200 -7.43 -17.50 16.25
N PRO A 201 -6.21 -18.04 16.28
CA PRO A 201 -5.93 -19.26 15.54
C PRO A 201 -6.82 -20.38 16.10
N PHE A 202 -7.74 -20.87 15.30
CA PHE A 202 -8.47 -22.11 15.61
C PHE A 202 -7.48 -23.26 15.56
N TYR A 203 -7.02 -23.72 16.71
CA TYR A 203 -6.46 -25.05 16.84
C TYR A 203 -7.63 -26.02 16.69
N LEU A 204 -7.81 -26.59 15.51
CA LEU A 204 -8.60 -27.82 15.35
C LEU A 204 -7.87 -28.92 16.11
N LEU A 205 -8.28 -29.16 17.33
CA LEU A 205 -8.02 -30.42 18.04
C LEU A 205 -8.84 -31.49 17.29
N LEU A 206 -8.25 -32.17 16.34
CA LEU A 206 -8.70 -33.44 15.83
C LEU A 206 -8.34 -34.50 16.90
N SER A 207 -9.32 -34.85 17.70
CA SER A 207 -9.35 -36.10 18.49
C SER A 207 -9.91 -37.23 17.67
#